data_910859ab6f90552ee95bb95a301119d4
#
_entry.id   910859ab6f90552ee95bb95a301119d4
#
_cell.length_a   1.000
_cell.length_b   1.000
_cell.length_c   1.000
_cell.angle_alpha   90.00
_cell.angle_beta   90.00
_cell.angle_gamma   90.00
#
_symmetry.space_group_name_H-M   'P 1'
#
loop_
_entity.id
_entity.type
_entity.pdbx_description
1 polymer ?
#
loop_
_entity_poly.entity_id
_entity_poly.type
_entity_poly.pdbx_seq_one_letter_code
_entity_poly.pdbx_strand_id
1 'polypeptide(L)'
;MGGDRYNLAMKKEITIVLAVLAIATSMLFTTGCWIFKYDPDYEHTFESPSGGKSVTVRCDWVCRPDVYYEDECIFEYEGSGFMEDIQWEVEWVSEDEIILSAPSTKAKYSDEVYTIKLPD
;
A
#
# COMPACT_ATOMS: atom_id res chain seq x y z
N MET A 1 -48.67 17.54 -27.77
CA MET A 1 -48.47 16.67 -26.60
C MET A 1 -47.33 15.68 -26.75
N GLY A 2 -46.66 15.58 -27.86
CA GLY A 2 -45.43 14.78 -28.00
C GLY A 2 -44.18 15.40 -27.34
N GLY A 3 -44.18 16.70 -27.02
CA GLY A 3 -43.05 17.40 -26.45
C GLY A 3 -42.76 17.04 -25.01
N ASP A 4 -43.77 16.74 -24.20
CA ASP A 4 -43.58 16.40 -22.78
C ASP A 4 -42.88 15.04 -22.57
N ARG A 5 -43.18 14.07 -23.44
CA ARG A 5 -42.54 12.79 -23.43
C ARG A 5 -41.08 12.84 -23.87
N TYR A 6 -40.81 13.68 -24.85
CA TYR A 6 -39.47 13.92 -25.36
C TYR A 6 -38.56 14.56 -24.28
N ASN A 7 -39.05 15.56 -23.59
CA ASN A 7 -38.30 16.24 -22.52
C ASN A 7 -38.01 15.34 -21.32
N LEU A 8 -38.92 14.44 -20.96
CA LEU A 8 -38.71 13.46 -19.90
C LEU A 8 -37.61 12.43 -20.24
N ALA A 9 -37.57 11.96 -21.48
CA ALA A 9 -36.53 11.04 -21.94
C ALA A 9 -35.14 11.70 -21.92
N MET A 10 -35.02 12.94 -22.38
CA MET A 10 -33.77 13.70 -22.34
C MET A 10 -33.26 13.94 -20.92
N LYS A 11 -34.14 14.26 -19.97
CA LYS A 11 -33.75 14.45 -18.57
C LYS A 11 -33.20 13.15 -17.94
N LYS A 12 -33.78 12.00 -18.27
CA LYS A 12 -33.29 10.70 -17.79
C LYS A 12 -31.88 10.40 -18.28
N GLU A 13 -31.62 10.60 -19.56
CA GLU A 13 -30.31 10.35 -20.15
C GLU A 13 -29.22 11.26 -19.56
N ILE A 14 -29.50 12.52 -19.36
CA ILE A 14 -28.58 13.48 -18.74
C ILE A 14 -28.26 13.08 -17.31
N THR A 15 -29.25 12.65 -16.53
CA THR A 15 -29.07 12.20 -15.15
C THR A 15 -28.15 10.96 -15.07
N ILE A 16 -28.34 9.98 -15.95
CA ILE A 16 -27.51 8.77 -16.02
C ILE A 16 -26.06 9.13 -16.37
N VAL A 17 -25.83 9.98 -17.36
CA VAL A 17 -24.48 10.41 -17.76
C VAL A 17 -23.77 11.13 -16.64
N LEU A 18 -24.44 12.02 -15.91
CA LEU A 18 -23.86 12.73 -14.76
C LEU A 18 -23.50 11.77 -13.63
N ALA A 19 -24.32 10.76 -13.34
CA ALA A 19 -24.04 9.74 -12.33
C ALA A 19 -22.80 8.92 -12.68
N VAL A 20 -22.65 8.51 -13.94
CA VAL A 20 -21.49 7.74 -14.41
C VAL A 20 -20.21 8.57 -14.32
N LEU A 21 -20.26 9.85 -14.69
CA LEU A 21 -19.11 10.74 -14.58
C LEU A 21 -18.68 10.96 -13.13
N ALA A 22 -19.62 11.10 -12.21
CA ALA A 22 -19.32 11.25 -10.79
C ALA A 22 -18.63 10.00 -10.20
N ILE A 23 -19.09 8.82 -10.56
CA ILE A 23 -18.48 7.54 -10.12
C ILE A 23 -17.06 7.40 -10.68
N ALA A 24 -16.86 7.68 -11.96
CA ALA A 24 -15.55 7.60 -12.60
C ALA A 24 -14.55 8.58 -11.96
N THR A 25 -14.97 9.80 -11.67
CA THR A 25 -14.13 10.80 -11.01
C THR A 25 -13.76 10.38 -9.59
N SER A 26 -14.68 9.81 -8.83
CA SER A 26 -14.43 9.30 -7.47
C SER A 26 -13.41 8.16 -7.48
N MET A 27 -13.51 7.23 -8.43
CA MET A 27 -12.56 6.12 -8.57
C MET A 27 -11.14 6.61 -8.90
N LEU A 28 -11.01 7.56 -9.82
CA LEU A 28 -9.72 8.15 -10.18
C LEU A 28 -9.08 8.86 -8.99
N PHE A 29 -9.85 9.58 -8.21
CA PHE A 29 -9.36 10.29 -7.04
C PHE A 29 -8.86 9.34 -5.94
N THR A 30 -9.58 8.26 -5.67
CA THR A 30 -9.19 7.24 -4.70
C THR A 30 -7.92 6.51 -5.13
N THR A 31 -7.81 6.14 -6.41
CA THR A 31 -6.63 5.50 -6.97
C THR A 31 -5.41 6.44 -6.94
N GLY A 32 -5.61 7.72 -7.22
CA GLY A 32 -4.56 8.73 -7.17
C GLY A 32 -3.95 8.89 -5.78
N CYS A 33 -4.77 8.94 -4.73
CA CYS A 33 -4.30 9.02 -3.34
C CYS A 33 -3.49 7.78 -2.92
N TRP A 34 -3.88 6.62 -3.41
CA TRP A 34 -3.18 5.36 -3.12
C TRP A 34 -1.81 5.31 -3.82
N ILE A 35 -1.70 5.77 -5.07
CA ILE A 35 -0.45 5.80 -5.84
C ILE A 35 0.58 6.74 -5.19
N PHE A 36 0.17 7.85 -4.59
CA PHE A 36 1.08 8.80 -3.94
C PHE A 36 1.63 8.30 -2.61
N LYS A 37 1.01 7.31 -1.97
CA LYS A 37 1.44 6.81 -0.66
C LYS A 37 2.57 5.78 -0.76
N TYR A 38 2.54 4.88 -1.72
CA TYR A 38 3.50 3.79 -1.85
C TYR A 38 4.16 3.79 -3.22
N ASP A 39 5.43 3.38 -3.25
CA ASP A 39 6.13 3.06 -4.49
C ASP A 39 5.59 1.73 -5.01
N PRO A 40 4.90 1.70 -6.19
CA PRO A 40 4.33 0.47 -6.71
C PRO A 40 5.37 -0.59 -7.08
N ASP A 41 6.63 -0.19 -7.27
CA ASP A 41 7.72 -1.10 -7.60
C ASP A 41 8.34 -1.73 -6.36
N TYR A 42 7.95 -1.29 -5.15
CA TYR A 42 8.50 -1.82 -3.91
C TYR A 42 7.43 -2.42 -3.00
N GLU A 43 7.15 -3.68 -3.27
CA GLU A 43 6.31 -4.53 -2.44
C GLU A 43 6.88 -5.94 -2.48
N HIS A 44 7.37 -6.43 -1.33
CA HIS A 44 7.96 -7.75 -1.22
C HIS A 44 7.30 -8.56 -0.11
N THR A 45 6.97 -9.81 -0.43
CA THR A 45 6.39 -10.76 0.53
C THR A 45 7.44 -11.77 0.95
N PHE A 46 7.54 -11.99 2.25
CA PHE A 46 8.50 -12.91 2.88
C PHE A 46 7.73 -13.99 3.63
N GLU A 47 7.94 -15.24 3.24
CA GLU A 47 7.31 -16.40 3.88
C GLU A 47 8.09 -16.87 5.09
N SER A 48 7.37 -17.36 6.13
CA SER A 48 7.97 -17.96 7.30
C SER A 48 8.65 -19.29 6.95
N PRO A 49 9.56 -19.79 7.82
CA PRO A 49 10.25 -21.07 7.56
C PRO A 49 9.31 -22.25 7.34
N SER A 50 8.14 -22.27 8.00
CA SER A 50 7.13 -23.32 7.79
C SER A 50 6.29 -23.09 6.53
N GLY A 51 6.31 -21.89 5.97
CA GLY A 51 5.43 -21.48 4.88
C GLY A 51 3.99 -21.17 5.30
N GLY A 52 3.67 -21.27 6.60
CA GLY A 52 2.32 -21.06 7.10
C GLY A 52 1.94 -19.59 7.32
N LYS A 53 2.92 -18.72 7.40
CA LYS A 53 2.73 -17.27 7.57
C LYS A 53 3.53 -16.50 6.55
N SER A 54 3.10 -15.28 6.26
CA SER A 54 3.85 -14.36 5.40
C SER A 54 3.65 -12.93 5.85
N VAL A 55 4.66 -12.10 5.64
CA VAL A 55 4.57 -10.65 5.84
C VAL A 55 4.91 -9.94 4.54
N THR A 56 4.29 -8.79 4.32
CA THR A 56 4.55 -7.96 3.14
C THR A 56 5.15 -6.64 3.58
N VAL A 57 6.28 -6.29 2.98
CA VAL A 57 6.92 -4.99 3.20
C VAL A 57 6.60 -4.10 2.03
N ARG A 58 6.03 -2.93 2.29
CA ARG A 58 5.73 -1.91 1.30
C ARG A 58 6.50 -0.64 1.65
N CYS A 59 7.14 -0.05 0.65
CA CYS A 59 7.85 1.21 0.82
C CYS A 59 7.19 2.33 0.03
N ASP A 60 7.31 3.55 0.57
CA ASP A 60 6.91 4.75 -0.17
C ASP A 60 8.07 5.28 -1.03
N TRP A 61 7.90 6.47 -1.61
CA TRP A 61 8.88 7.08 -2.51
C TRP A 61 10.24 7.40 -1.86
N VAL A 62 10.29 7.47 -0.54
CA VAL A 62 11.52 7.71 0.23
C VAL A 62 11.96 6.47 1.00
N CYS A 63 11.54 5.31 0.55
CA CYS A 63 11.91 3.98 1.07
C CYS A 63 11.57 3.76 2.55
N ARG A 64 10.54 4.43 3.08
CA ARG A 64 10.05 4.16 4.43
C ARG A 64 9.22 2.88 4.43
N PRO A 65 9.62 1.84 5.18
CA PRO A 65 8.93 0.56 5.15
C PRO A 65 7.72 0.53 6.08
N ASP A 66 6.63 -0.06 5.57
CA ASP A 66 5.50 -0.50 6.37
C ASP A 66 5.39 -2.02 6.25
N VAL A 67 5.10 -2.70 7.33
CA VAL A 67 4.97 -4.16 7.33
C VAL A 67 3.52 -4.54 7.57
N TYR A 68 3.01 -5.42 6.72
CA TYR A 68 1.63 -5.92 6.76
C TYR A 68 1.61 -7.42 7.04
N TYR A 69 0.71 -7.82 7.90
CA TYR A 69 0.41 -9.22 8.17
C TYR A 69 -1.12 -9.39 8.15
N GLU A 70 -1.61 -10.29 7.28
CA GLU A 70 -3.04 -10.53 7.07
C GLU A 70 -3.83 -9.23 6.81
N ASP A 71 -3.30 -8.38 5.91
CA ASP A 71 -3.85 -7.08 5.53
C ASP A 71 -3.87 -6.03 6.65
N GLU A 72 -3.28 -6.33 7.80
CA GLU A 72 -3.12 -5.40 8.91
C GLU A 72 -1.71 -4.83 8.94
N CYS A 73 -1.58 -3.51 9.06
CA CYS A 73 -0.29 -2.87 9.23
C CYS A 73 0.21 -3.09 10.67
N ILE A 74 1.27 -3.88 10.82
CA ILE A 74 1.83 -4.21 12.13
C ILE A 74 3.06 -3.38 12.49
N PHE A 75 3.63 -2.69 11.52
CA PHE A 75 4.79 -1.80 11.72
C PHE A 75 4.74 -0.67 10.72
N GLU A 76 4.94 0.56 11.22
CA GLU A 76 5.04 1.76 10.40
C GLU A 76 6.33 2.51 10.76
N TYR A 77 7.17 2.80 9.75
CA TYR A 77 8.40 3.55 9.94
C TYR A 77 8.10 5.02 10.21
N GLU A 78 8.62 5.58 11.30
CA GLU A 78 8.32 6.94 11.74
C GLU A 78 9.38 7.98 11.33
N GLY A 79 10.46 7.56 10.70
CA GLY A 79 11.53 8.47 10.26
C GLY A 79 11.19 9.28 9.02
N SER A 80 12.08 10.18 8.65
CA SER A 80 11.91 11.08 7.50
C SER A 80 12.12 10.39 6.15
N GLY A 81 12.66 9.16 6.14
CA GLY A 81 12.94 8.42 4.93
C GLY A 81 14.39 8.52 4.47
N PHE A 82 14.65 8.00 3.29
CA PHE A 82 16.00 7.82 2.74
C PHE A 82 16.11 8.47 1.37
N MET A 83 17.28 9.01 1.07
CA MET A 83 17.56 9.60 -0.25
C MET A 83 18.08 8.57 -1.25
N GLU A 84 18.26 7.32 -0.82
CA GLU A 84 18.74 6.22 -1.64
C GLU A 84 17.71 5.10 -1.68
N ASP A 85 17.78 4.28 -2.72
CA ASP A 85 17.01 3.04 -2.78
C ASP A 85 17.46 2.08 -1.69
N ILE A 86 16.55 1.79 -0.77
CA ILE A 86 16.77 0.81 0.30
C ILE A 86 15.89 -0.40 0.03
N GLN A 87 16.50 -1.56 -0.18
CA GLN A 87 15.79 -2.83 -0.29
C GLN A 87 15.82 -3.51 1.07
N TRP A 88 14.72 -3.37 1.81
CA TRP A 88 14.61 -3.90 3.16
C TRP A 88 14.63 -5.42 3.17
N GLU A 89 15.31 -5.98 4.17
CA GLU A 89 15.45 -7.42 4.38
C GLU A 89 14.61 -7.85 5.57
N VAL A 90 14.00 -9.02 5.47
CA VAL A 90 13.24 -9.63 6.57
C VAL A 90 13.86 -10.98 6.92
N GLU A 91 14.19 -11.16 8.19
CA GLU A 91 14.65 -12.42 8.74
C GLU A 91 13.62 -12.93 9.76
N TRP A 92 13.17 -14.15 9.58
CA TRP A 92 12.29 -14.82 10.53
C TRP A 92 13.10 -15.41 11.68
N VAL A 93 12.91 -14.89 12.89
CA VAL A 93 13.54 -15.43 14.10
C VAL A 93 12.75 -16.62 14.61
N SER A 94 11.43 -16.56 14.49
CA SER A 94 10.47 -17.63 14.80
C SER A 94 9.24 -17.44 13.95
N GLU A 95 8.22 -18.29 14.12
CA GLU A 95 6.93 -18.13 13.42
C GLU A 95 6.15 -16.87 13.87
N ASP A 96 6.53 -16.25 14.99
CA ASP A 96 5.83 -15.10 15.55
C ASP A 96 6.66 -13.81 15.59
N GLU A 97 7.90 -13.85 15.12
CA GLU A 97 8.81 -12.71 15.23
C GLU A 97 9.72 -12.59 14.01
N ILE A 98 9.84 -11.36 13.51
CA ILE A 98 10.72 -11.03 12.39
C ILE A 98 11.67 -9.90 12.76
N ILE A 99 12.80 -9.84 12.06
CA ILE A 99 13.72 -8.70 12.09
C ILE A 99 13.67 -8.03 10.71
N LEU A 100 13.30 -6.76 10.69
CA LEU A 100 13.34 -5.91 9.52
C LEU A 100 14.60 -5.07 9.57
N SER A 101 15.44 -5.13 8.54
CA SER A 101 16.71 -4.40 8.51
C SER A 101 17.03 -3.83 7.13
N ALA A 102 17.79 -2.74 7.12
CA ALA A 102 18.39 -2.22 5.91
C ALA A 102 19.51 -3.17 5.44
N PRO A 103 19.84 -3.18 4.13
CA PRO A 103 20.85 -4.10 3.59
C PRO A 103 22.21 -3.95 4.28
N SER A 104 22.85 -5.06 4.60
CA SER A 104 24.18 -5.09 5.22
C SER A 104 25.26 -4.47 4.34
N THR A 105 25.03 -4.36 3.04
CA THR A 105 25.93 -3.71 2.07
C THR A 105 26.04 -2.20 2.24
N LYS A 106 25.09 -1.59 2.99
CA LYS A 106 25.04 -0.15 3.27
C LYS A 106 25.31 0.11 4.74
N ALA A 107 26.59 0.16 5.12
CA ALA A 107 27.05 0.29 6.50
C ALA A 107 26.50 1.53 7.23
N LYS A 108 26.19 2.61 6.51
CA LYS A 108 25.63 3.84 7.11
C LYS A 108 24.21 3.66 7.65
N TYR A 109 23.52 2.58 7.28
CA TYR A 109 22.18 2.25 7.76
C TYR A 109 22.19 1.06 8.73
N SER A 110 23.33 0.72 9.31
CA SER A 110 23.45 -0.44 10.20
C SER A 110 22.58 -0.34 11.45
N ASP A 111 22.17 0.87 11.86
CA ASP A 111 21.29 1.09 13.00
C ASP A 111 19.80 0.90 12.67
N GLU A 112 19.46 0.75 11.38
CA GLU A 112 18.10 0.55 10.93
C GLU A 112 17.71 -0.93 11.01
N VAL A 113 17.50 -1.39 12.23
CA VAL A 113 17.11 -2.77 12.57
C VAL A 113 15.93 -2.74 13.53
N TYR A 114 14.86 -3.43 13.17
CA TYR A 114 13.61 -3.43 13.93
C TYR A 114 13.15 -4.85 14.20
N THR A 115 12.89 -5.16 15.46
CA THR A 115 12.30 -6.45 15.85
C THR A 115 10.79 -6.28 15.95
N ILE A 116 10.05 -7.08 15.21
CA ILE A 116 8.60 -6.96 15.09
C ILE A 116 7.97 -8.30 15.47
N LYS A 117 7.04 -8.26 16.43
CA LYS A 117 6.24 -9.42 16.81
C LYS A 117 4.95 -9.42 16.02
N LEU A 118 4.59 -10.58 15.47
CA LEU A 118 3.32 -10.76 14.81
C LEU A 118 2.19 -10.84 15.83
N PRO A 119 1.01 -10.29 15.52
CA PRO A 119 -0.15 -10.41 16.39
C PRO A 119 -0.63 -11.87 16.45
N ASP A 120 -1.18 -12.24 17.57
CA ASP A 120 -1.74 -13.59 17.81
C ASP A 120 -3.03 -13.84 17.01
#